data_9507063c86dcec3b6de7f0bb2034c3b8
#
_entry.id   9507063c86dcec3b6de7f0bb2034c3b8
#
_cell.length_a   1.000
_cell.length_b   1.000
_cell.length_c   1.000
_cell.angle_alpha   90.00
_cell.angle_beta   90.00
_cell.angle_gamma   90.00
#
_symmetry.space_group_name_H-M   'P 1'
#
loop_
_entity.id
_entity.type
_entity.pdbx_description
1 polymer ?
#
loop_
_entity_poly.entity_id
_entity_poly.type
_entity_poly.pdbx_seq_one_letter_code
_entity_poly.pdbx_strand_id
1 'polypeptide(L)'
;MLISYFWWNQSPPSFGQENKNKITNHFRGNISVTNNGLSLIPAFSLNRPAAIFELSLGGKRLSFDPEMRFALDGQPWSFIFWWRYRIITSEKFKLHVGAHPAFIFENKMVANSNGTLIPSMEAKRFFAGEISPSYVFSEKARVSFLYLAGRSLGKVPFALNQFVATGAHFTKIPLSEKYFFNASPQMFYLKMNDKDGYFGSSSFVIGRKDFPVSLGSIISKKIVSEIEVDNWIWNLSLIYSFNNEFVKRSNPLL
;
A
#
# COMPACT_ATOMS: atom_id res chain seq x y z
N MET A 1 1.99 -1.89 -1.86
CA MET A 1 1.58 -1.79 -0.45
C MET A 1 2.37 -0.78 0.38
N LEU A 2 3.69 -0.59 0.17
CA LEU A 2 4.47 0.47 0.84
C LEU A 2 3.94 1.89 0.53
N ILE A 3 3.45 2.14 -0.68
CA ILE A 3 2.90 3.43 -1.10
C ILE A 3 1.52 3.65 -0.49
N SER A 4 0.64 2.63 -0.45
CA SER A 4 -0.70 2.74 0.16
C SER A 4 -0.66 3.02 1.66
N TYR A 5 0.34 2.47 2.36
CA TYR A 5 0.56 2.75 3.78
C TYR A 5 0.98 4.21 4.02
N PHE A 6 1.71 4.78 3.07
CA PHE A 6 2.19 6.17 3.11
C PHE A 6 1.04 7.18 2.97
N TRP A 7 0.09 6.93 2.07
CA TRP A 7 -0.99 7.87 1.75
C TRP A 7 -2.18 7.80 2.71
N TRP A 8 -2.39 6.67 3.37
CA TRP A 8 -3.56 6.46 4.21
C TRP A 8 -3.66 7.37 5.43
N ASN A 9 -2.54 7.96 5.84
CA ASN A 9 -2.45 8.85 6.97
C ASN A 9 -2.21 10.33 6.60
N GLN A 10 -2.28 10.71 5.35
CA GLN A 10 -2.31 12.13 5.00
C GLN A 10 -3.72 12.66 5.26
N SER A 11 -3.86 13.48 6.29
CA SER A 11 -5.04 14.33 6.43
C SER A 11 -5.05 15.27 5.23
N PRO A 12 -6.18 15.39 4.50
CA PRO A 12 -6.28 16.38 3.43
C PRO A 12 -6.04 17.78 4.01
N PRO A 13 -5.55 18.73 3.21
CA PRO A 13 -5.55 20.11 3.64
C PRO A 13 -6.98 20.52 3.95
N SER A 14 -7.24 20.92 5.19
CA SER A 14 -8.54 21.44 5.61
C SER A 14 -8.75 22.80 5.00
N PHE A 15 -9.44 22.88 3.87
CA PHE A 15 -10.07 24.08 3.39
C PHE A 15 -11.53 24.05 3.82
N GLY A 16 -11.87 24.84 4.83
CA GLY A 16 -13.26 25.06 5.24
C GLY A 16 -13.52 24.70 6.70
N GLN A 17 -14.25 25.55 7.40
CA GLN A 17 -14.74 25.33 8.75
C GLN A 17 -15.55 24.02 8.82
N GLU A 18 -15.10 23.06 9.62
CA GLU A 18 -15.77 21.79 9.85
C GLU A 18 -17.12 22.02 10.54
N ASN A 19 -18.17 21.80 9.79
CA ASN A 19 -19.51 21.64 10.36
C ASN A 19 -19.57 20.24 11.02
N LYS A 20 -19.45 20.16 12.34
CA LYS A 20 -19.20 18.95 13.16
C LYS A 20 -20.22 17.80 13.02
N ASN A 21 -21.30 17.96 12.26
CA ASN A 21 -22.41 16.99 12.19
C ASN A 21 -22.65 16.37 10.81
N LYS A 22 -21.80 16.58 9.83
CA LYS A 22 -21.98 15.98 8.50
C LYS A 22 -21.18 14.68 8.38
N ILE A 23 -21.84 13.60 7.96
CA ILE A 23 -21.18 12.34 7.60
C ILE A 23 -20.42 12.60 6.29
N THR A 24 -19.11 12.64 6.36
CA THR A 24 -18.24 12.82 5.20
C THR A 24 -17.73 11.47 4.74
N ASN A 25 -18.01 11.12 3.50
CA ASN A 25 -17.40 9.99 2.82
C ASN A 25 -16.30 10.51 1.90
N HIS A 26 -15.30 9.69 1.63
CA HIS A 26 -14.22 10.04 0.72
C HIS A 26 -14.11 9.03 -0.43
N PHE A 27 -13.64 9.52 -1.57
CA PHE A 27 -13.09 8.73 -2.65
C PHE A 27 -11.76 9.36 -3.03
N ARG A 28 -10.67 8.69 -2.72
CA ARG A 28 -9.32 9.15 -2.96
C ARG A 28 -8.44 8.01 -3.44
N GLY A 29 -7.32 8.33 -4.01
CA GLY A 29 -6.38 7.32 -4.43
C GLY A 29 -5.17 7.87 -5.17
N ASN A 30 -4.35 6.91 -5.57
CA ASN A 30 -3.19 7.12 -6.41
C ASN A 30 -3.24 6.19 -7.60
N ILE A 31 -2.84 6.70 -8.74
CA ILE A 31 -2.55 5.91 -9.92
C ILE A 31 -1.08 6.14 -10.22
N SER A 32 -0.30 5.09 -10.25
CA SER A 32 1.14 5.22 -10.52
C SER A 32 1.61 4.29 -11.63
N VAL A 33 2.61 4.77 -12.37
CA VAL A 33 3.38 3.98 -13.31
C VAL A 33 4.81 3.92 -12.80
N THR A 34 5.38 2.75 -12.74
CA THR A 34 6.71 2.49 -12.20
C THR A 34 7.56 1.66 -13.16
N ASN A 35 8.86 1.91 -13.18
CA ASN A 35 9.81 1.11 -13.95
C ASN A 35 9.99 -0.31 -13.38
N ASN A 36 9.70 -0.49 -12.08
CA ASN A 36 9.83 -1.76 -11.39
C ASN A 36 8.70 -1.93 -10.36
N GLY A 37 7.83 -2.93 -10.57
CA GLY A 37 6.73 -3.26 -9.66
C GLY A 37 7.25 -3.92 -8.40
N LEU A 38 7.35 -3.16 -7.31
CA LEU A 38 7.79 -3.67 -6.01
C LEU A 38 6.59 -3.97 -5.11
N SER A 39 6.68 -5.06 -4.36
CA SER A 39 5.73 -5.45 -3.31
C SER A 39 6.35 -5.23 -1.93
N LEU A 40 5.49 -5.06 -0.92
CA LEU A 40 5.89 -5.05 0.49
C LEU A 40 6.60 -6.36 0.87
N ILE A 41 6.09 -7.48 0.38
CA ILE A 41 6.75 -8.78 0.47
C ILE A 41 7.60 -8.91 -0.81
N PRO A 42 8.93 -8.82 -0.73
CA PRO A 42 9.78 -8.78 -1.92
C PRO A 42 9.58 -9.96 -2.87
N ALA A 43 9.31 -11.16 -2.33
CA ALA A 43 9.03 -12.36 -3.13
C ALA A 43 7.76 -12.25 -4.01
N PHE A 44 6.90 -11.26 -3.77
CA PHE A 44 5.71 -10.98 -4.58
C PHE A 44 5.89 -9.77 -5.51
N SER A 45 7.12 -9.28 -5.65
CA SER A 45 7.43 -8.22 -6.59
C SER A 45 7.32 -8.71 -8.03
N LEU A 46 6.86 -7.83 -8.92
CA LEU A 46 6.73 -8.16 -10.34
C LEU A 46 8.09 -8.15 -11.06
N ASN A 47 9.02 -7.29 -10.58
CA ASN A 47 10.36 -7.07 -11.13
C ASN A 47 10.38 -6.64 -12.60
N ARG A 48 9.33 -5.96 -13.05
CA ARG A 48 9.20 -5.34 -14.39
C ARG A 48 8.28 -4.13 -14.30
N PRO A 49 8.19 -3.28 -15.34
CA PRO A 49 7.34 -2.10 -15.33
C PRO A 49 5.88 -2.41 -15.05
N ALA A 50 5.24 -1.57 -14.22
CA ALA A 50 3.89 -1.80 -13.74
C ALA A 50 3.06 -0.52 -13.64
N ALA A 51 1.73 -0.68 -13.75
CA ALA A 51 0.73 0.29 -13.36
C ALA A 51 0.03 -0.17 -12.07
N ILE A 52 -0.12 0.74 -11.10
CA ILE A 52 -0.66 0.45 -9.79
C ILE A 52 -1.79 1.45 -9.49
N PHE A 53 -2.94 0.91 -9.12
CA PHE A 53 -4.13 1.66 -8.71
C PHE A 53 -4.38 1.39 -7.23
N GLU A 54 -4.21 2.40 -6.40
CA GLU A 54 -4.46 2.37 -4.97
C GLU A 54 -5.63 3.29 -4.68
N LEU A 55 -6.78 2.74 -4.35
CA LEU A 55 -8.00 3.48 -4.12
C LEU A 55 -8.44 3.37 -2.67
N SER A 56 -9.23 4.32 -2.20
CA SER A 56 -9.84 4.29 -0.88
C SER A 56 -11.22 4.93 -0.94
N LEU A 57 -12.22 4.16 -0.55
CA LEU A 57 -13.61 4.59 -0.45
C LEU A 57 -14.08 4.34 0.98
N GLY A 58 -14.71 5.32 1.62
CA GLY A 58 -15.23 5.08 2.96
C GLY A 58 -15.59 6.33 3.74
N GLY A 59 -15.87 6.11 5.03
CA GLY A 59 -16.24 7.14 5.98
C GLY A 59 -15.17 7.36 7.07
N LYS A 60 -15.62 7.93 8.17
CA LYS A 60 -14.73 8.27 9.31
C LYS A 60 -14.05 7.05 9.92
N ARG A 61 -14.72 5.89 10.00
CA ARG A 61 -14.18 4.69 10.66
C ARG A 61 -13.89 3.53 9.73
N LEU A 62 -14.78 3.24 8.79
CA LEU A 62 -14.65 2.11 7.88
C LEU A 62 -14.27 2.60 6.49
N SER A 63 -13.30 1.93 5.86
CA SER A 63 -12.96 2.12 4.44
C SER A 63 -12.75 0.80 3.73
N PHE A 64 -13.02 0.82 2.44
CA PHE A 64 -12.64 -0.19 1.46
C PHE A 64 -11.54 0.38 0.58
N ASP A 65 -10.37 -0.25 0.63
CA ASP A 65 -9.15 0.26 0.01
C ASP A 65 -8.61 -0.79 -1.00
N PRO A 66 -9.24 -0.90 -2.20
CA PRO A 66 -8.76 -1.83 -3.22
C PRO A 66 -7.45 -1.35 -3.83
N GLU A 67 -6.57 -2.31 -4.07
CA GLU A 67 -5.30 -2.14 -4.73
C GLU A 67 -5.21 -3.11 -5.91
N MET A 68 -5.10 -2.57 -7.13
CA MET A 68 -5.03 -3.35 -8.35
C MET A 68 -3.73 -3.04 -9.07
N ARG A 69 -2.98 -4.07 -9.40
CA ARG A 69 -1.66 -3.96 -10.00
C ARG A 69 -1.59 -4.76 -11.28
N PHE A 70 -1.02 -4.14 -12.30
CA PHE A 70 -0.86 -4.71 -13.63
C PHE A 70 0.56 -4.48 -14.11
N ALA A 71 1.11 -5.42 -14.87
CA ALA A 71 2.25 -5.13 -15.71
C ALA A 71 1.83 -4.15 -16.82
N LEU A 72 2.77 -3.39 -17.39
CA LEU A 72 2.43 -2.42 -18.45
C LEU A 72 1.96 -3.08 -19.76
N ASP A 73 2.19 -4.38 -19.94
CA ASP A 73 1.61 -5.17 -21.04
C ASP A 73 0.14 -5.57 -20.81
N GLY A 74 -0.48 -5.09 -19.70
CA GLY A 74 -1.86 -5.35 -19.35
C GLY A 74 -2.10 -6.64 -18.56
N GLN A 75 -1.08 -7.46 -18.33
CA GLN A 75 -1.24 -8.68 -17.53
C GLN A 75 -1.48 -8.33 -16.06
N PRO A 76 -2.48 -8.94 -15.40
CA PRO A 76 -2.70 -8.74 -13.98
C PRO A 76 -1.51 -9.28 -13.18
N TRP A 77 -1.11 -8.53 -12.15
CA TRP A 77 -0.05 -8.93 -11.23
C TRP A 77 -0.62 -9.29 -9.86
N SER A 78 -1.36 -8.36 -9.22
CA SER A 78 -2.01 -8.66 -7.95
C SER A 78 -3.22 -7.75 -7.70
N PHE A 79 -4.26 -8.31 -7.06
CA PHE A 79 -5.42 -7.58 -6.59
C PHE A 79 -5.58 -7.82 -5.10
N ILE A 80 -5.69 -6.74 -4.31
CA ILE A 80 -5.78 -6.77 -2.86
C ILE A 80 -6.99 -5.93 -2.47
N PHE A 81 -7.92 -6.48 -1.70
CA PHE A 81 -9.19 -5.82 -1.36
C PHE A 81 -9.28 -5.57 0.13
N TRP A 82 -8.61 -4.51 0.59
CA TRP A 82 -8.56 -4.15 1.99
C TRP A 82 -9.89 -3.64 2.51
N TRP A 83 -10.31 -4.16 3.66
CA TRP A 83 -11.29 -3.57 4.56
C TRP A 83 -10.57 -3.12 5.82
N ARG A 84 -10.63 -1.82 6.12
CA ARG A 84 -9.93 -1.23 7.27
C ARG A 84 -10.89 -0.53 8.19
N TYR A 85 -10.71 -0.74 9.50
CA TYR A 85 -11.49 -0.10 10.55
C TYR A 85 -10.59 0.67 11.50
N ARG A 86 -10.88 1.97 11.69
CA ARG A 86 -10.18 2.86 12.61
C ARG A 86 -10.78 2.72 14.00
N ILE A 87 -10.06 2.05 14.91
CA ILE A 87 -10.47 1.83 16.29
C ILE A 87 -10.28 3.12 17.09
N ILE A 88 -9.06 3.70 17.01
CA ILE A 88 -8.67 4.93 17.71
C ILE A 88 -8.27 5.98 16.68
N THR A 89 -8.85 7.18 16.80
CA THR A 89 -8.63 8.32 15.90
C THR A 89 -8.29 9.59 16.66
N SER A 90 -7.56 9.47 17.80
CA SER A 90 -7.13 10.65 18.55
C SER A 90 -6.09 11.46 17.77
N GLU A 91 -5.81 12.69 18.21
CA GLU A 91 -4.85 13.56 17.55
C GLU A 91 -3.45 12.94 17.52
N LYS A 92 -3.00 12.39 18.66
CA LYS A 92 -1.65 11.84 18.81
C LYS A 92 -1.56 10.34 18.58
N PHE A 93 -2.55 9.56 18.97
CA PHE A 93 -2.51 8.12 18.84
C PHE A 93 -3.63 7.63 17.93
N LYS A 94 -3.25 6.83 16.93
CA LYS A 94 -4.18 6.21 15.99
C LYS A 94 -3.97 4.71 15.97
N LEU A 95 -5.07 3.96 15.90
CA LEU A 95 -5.05 2.51 15.78
C LEU A 95 -6.05 2.08 14.74
N HIS A 96 -5.61 1.30 13.76
CA HIS A 96 -6.51 0.63 12.85
C HIS A 96 -6.21 -0.86 12.77
N VAL A 97 -7.22 -1.60 12.38
CA VAL A 97 -7.15 -3.00 11.98
C VAL A 97 -7.68 -3.15 10.57
N GLY A 98 -7.23 -4.15 9.87
CA GLY A 98 -7.70 -4.45 8.52
C GLY A 98 -7.66 -5.92 8.22
N ALA A 99 -8.41 -6.32 7.20
CA ALA A 99 -8.34 -7.65 6.61
C ALA A 99 -8.60 -7.56 5.10
N HIS A 100 -8.04 -8.51 4.35
CA HIS A 100 -8.23 -8.56 2.91
C HIS A 100 -8.13 -9.97 2.32
N PRO A 101 -8.97 -10.32 1.36
CA PRO A 101 -8.63 -11.30 0.34
C PRO A 101 -7.66 -10.67 -0.68
N ALA A 102 -6.76 -11.49 -1.21
CA ALA A 102 -5.82 -11.07 -2.26
C ALA A 102 -5.66 -12.18 -3.31
N PHE A 103 -5.35 -11.75 -4.52
CA PHE A 103 -5.04 -12.59 -5.65
C PHE A 103 -3.67 -12.17 -6.20
N ILE A 104 -2.79 -13.14 -6.39
CA ILE A 104 -1.50 -12.97 -7.07
C ILE A 104 -1.53 -13.82 -8.31
N PHE A 105 -1.24 -13.22 -9.46
CA PHE A 105 -1.30 -13.88 -10.75
C PHE A 105 0.10 -14.25 -11.21
N GLU A 106 0.28 -15.50 -11.61
CA GLU A 106 1.54 -16.04 -12.13
C GLU A 106 1.29 -16.78 -13.44
N ASN A 107 2.17 -16.55 -14.41
CA ASN A 107 2.17 -17.33 -15.63
C ASN A 107 2.92 -18.64 -15.42
N LYS A 108 2.29 -19.76 -15.74
CA LYS A 108 2.88 -21.10 -15.71
C LYS A 108 2.73 -21.77 -17.05
N MET A 109 3.71 -22.59 -17.41
CA MET A 109 3.58 -23.50 -18.54
C MET A 109 2.88 -24.77 -18.07
N VAL A 110 1.73 -25.07 -18.65
CA VAL A 110 0.92 -26.27 -18.32
C VAL A 110 0.84 -27.15 -19.57
N ALA A 111 1.07 -28.44 -19.42
CA ALA A 111 0.90 -29.40 -20.50
C ALA A 111 -0.58 -29.56 -20.83
N ASN A 112 -0.95 -29.37 -22.09
CA ASN A 112 -2.27 -29.69 -22.60
C ASN A 112 -2.46 -31.21 -22.76
N SER A 113 -3.64 -31.66 -23.18
CA SER A 113 -3.95 -33.07 -23.42
C SER A 113 -3.02 -33.78 -24.41
N ASN A 114 -2.32 -33.03 -25.26
CA ASN A 114 -1.37 -33.53 -26.26
C ASN A 114 0.09 -33.47 -25.78
N GLY A 115 0.34 -33.13 -24.50
CA GLY A 115 1.69 -32.96 -23.95
C GLY A 115 2.40 -31.66 -24.33
N THR A 116 1.76 -30.77 -25.10
CA THR A 116 2.35 -29.48 -25.47
C THR A 116 2.22 -28.48 -24.32
N LEU A 117 3.32 -27.81 -23.98
CA LEU A 117 3.33 -26.77 -22.95
C LEU A 117 2.68 -25.50 -23.50
N ILE A 118 1.61 -25.07 -22.86
CA ILE A 118 0.91 -23.81 -23.17
C ILE A 118 0.96 -22.88 -21.96
N PRO A 119 1.09 -21.54 -22.17
CA PRO A 119 1.06 -20.59 -21.09
C PRO A 119 -0.35 -20.56 -20.47
N SER A 120 -0.41 -20.66 -19.16
CA SER A 120 -1.64 -20.57 -18.37
C SER A 120 -1.43 -19.61 -17.21
N MET A 121 -2.44 -18.77 -16.95
CA MET A 121 -2.41 -17.84 -15.82
C MET A 121 -3.05 -18.51 -14.60
N GLU A 122 -2.31 -18.63 -13.53
CA GLU A 122 -2.81 -19.13 -12.24
C GLU A 122 -3.04 -17.96 -11.27
N ALA A 123 -4.19 -17.92 -10.62
CA ALA A 123 -4.50 -16.98 -9.55
C ALA A 123 -4.32 -17.64 -8.17
N LYS A 124 -3.25 -17.31 -7.46
CA LYS A 124 -3.03 -17.72 -6.08
C LYS A 124 -3.85 -16.83 -5.15
N ARG A 125 -4.58 -17.44 -4.23
CA ARG A 125 -5.49 -16.74 -3.31
C ARG A 125 -4.89 -16.68 -1.92
N PHE A 126 -5.01 -15.51 -1.29
CA PHE A 126 -4.52 -15.25 0.06
C PHE A 126 -5.61 -14.55 0.88
N PHE A 127 -5.52 -14.73 2.18
CA PHE A 127 -6.26 -13.93 3.15
C PHE A 127 -5.28 -13.44 4.21
N ALA A 128 -5.34 -12.15 4.55
CA ALA A 128 -4.49 -11.58 5.58
C ALA A 128 -5.24 -10.57 6.44
N GLY A 129 -4.71 -10.35 7.65
CA GLY A 129 -5.16 -9.33 8.57
C GLY A 129 -3.99 -8.48 9.07
N GLU A 130 -4.29 -7.24 9.43
CA GLU A 130 -3.31 -6.29 9.95
C GLU A 130 -3.78 -5.59 11.22
N ILE A 131 -2.82 -5.20 12.05
CA ILE A 131 -2.98 -4.23 13.12
C ILE A 131 -1.89 -3.19 13.01
N SER A 132 -2.28 -1.91 13.08
CA SER A 132 -1.32 -0.82 12.92
C SER A 132 -1.61 0.34 13.87
N PRO A 133 -0.89 0.41 14.99
CA PRO A 133 -0.78 1.60 15.81
C PRO A 133 0.16 2.62 15.18
N SER A 134 -0.11 3.90 15.41
CA SER A 134 0.79 4.99 15.05
C SER A 134 0.69 6.14 16.05
N TYR A 135 1.81 6.83 16.24
CA TYR A 135 1.92 8.01 17.10
C TYR A 135 2.36 9.22 16.27
N VAL A 136 1.59 10.29 16.39
CA VAL A 136 1.78 11.55 15.66
C VAL A 136 2.51 12.53 16.57
N PHE A 137 3.74 12.89 16.23
CA PHE A 137 4.52 13.90 16.95
C PHE A 137 4.14 15.30 16.53
N SER A 138 3.91 15.49 15.25
CA SER A 138 3.50 16.76 14.63
C SER A 138 2.74 16.50 13.33
N GLU A 139 2.23 17.57 12.70
CA GLU A 139 1.60 17.47 11.36
C GLU A 139 2.54 16.89 10.28
N LYS A 140 3.85 16.97 10.52
CA LYS A 140 4.88 16.54 9.55
C LYS A 140 5.60 15.26 9.95
N ALA A 141 5.45 14.78 11.19
CA ALA A 141 6.23 13.66 11.70
C ALA A 141 5.37 12.68 12.50
N ARG A 142 5.45 11.41 12.16
CA ARG A 142 4.84 10.32 12.91
C ARG A 142 5.68 9.07 12.84
N VAL A 143 5.48 8.16 13.81
CA VAL A 143 5.96 6.78 13.77
C VAL A 143 4.79 5.82 13.66
N SER A 144 5.04 4.67 13.06
CA SER A 144 4.03 3.60 12.95
C SER A 144 4.67 2.25 13.19
N PHE A 145 3.85 1.34 13.66
CA PHE A 145 4.11 -0.07 13.71
C PHE A 145 3.07 -0.79 12.87
N LEU A 146 3.44 -1.88 12.23
CA LEU A 146 2.57 -2.75 11.47
C LEU A 146 2.87 -4.19 11.82
N TYR A 147 1.85 -4.94 12.21
CA TYR A 147 1.86 -6.39 12.17
C TYR A 147 0.84 -6.86 11.16
N LEU A 148 1.28 -7.69 10.23
CA LEU A 148 0.44 -8.31 9.22
C LEU A 148 0.70 -9.81 9.23
N ALA A 149 -0.36 -10.60 9.29
CA ALA A 149 -0.31 -12.05 9.15
C ALA A 149 -1.28 -12.49 8.07
N GLY A 150 -0.82 -13.38 7.22
CA GLY A 150 -1.61 -13.89 6.10
C GLY A 150 -1.30 -15.33 5.79
N ARG A 151 -2.26 -15.99 5.15
CA ARG A 151 -2.10 -17.37 4.66
C ARG A 151 -2.67 -17.51 3.26
N SER A 152 -2.16 -18.49 2.54
CA SER A 152 -2.74 -18.89 1.26
C SER A 152 -4.03 -19.68 1.46
N LEU A 153 -4.97 -19.50 0.53
CA LEU A 153 -6.22 -20.26 0.44
C LEU A 153 -6.08 -21.32 -0.67
N GLY A 154 -5.31 -22.36 -0.43
CA GLY A 154 -5.05 -23.42 -1.41
C GLY A 154 -3.69 -24.10 -1.20
N LYS A 155 -3.36 -25.03 -2.10
CA LYS A 155 -2.07 -25.74 -2.09
C LYS A 155 -1.02 -24.87 -2.78
N VAL A 156 -0.35 -23.99 -2.03
CA VAL A 156 0.76 -23.14 -2.53
C VAL A 156 1.95 -23.24 -1.59
N PRO A 157 3.18 -23.01 -2.11
CA PRO A 157 4.41 -23.13 -1.32
C PRO A 157 4.47 -22.22 -0.08
N PHE A 158 3.82 -21.05 -0.13
CA PHE A 158 3.85 -20.06 0.95
C PHE A 158 2.54 -20.08 1.74
N ALA A 159 2.41 -21.02 2.68
CA ALA A 159 1.17 -21.22 3.43
C ALA A 159 0.93 -20.13 4.47
N LEU A 160 1.98 -19.67 5.16
CA LEU A 160 1.89 -18.66 6.22
C LEU A 160 2.95 -17.57 6.00
N ASN A 161 2.51 -16.33 6.08
CA ASN A 161 3.37 -15.14 6.01
C ASN A 161 3.12 -14.29 7.24
N GLN A 162 4.20 -13.82 7.87
CA GLN A 162 4.16 -12.83 8.94
C GLN A 162 5.08 -11.67 8.57
N PHE A 163 4.59 -10.46 8.77
CA PHE A 163 5.30 -9.24 8.48
C PHE A 163 5.18 -8.29 9.66
N VAL A 164 6.31 -7.83 10.17
CA VAL A 164 6.39 -6.85 11.25
C VAL A 164 7.23 -5.69 10.77
N ALA A 165 6.71 -4.48 10.83
CA ALA A 165 7.45 -3.29 10.44
C ALA A 165 7.33 -2.17 11.46
N THR A 166 8.37 -1.39 11.57
CA THR A 166 8.36 -0.08 12.23
C THR A 166 8.91 0.96 11.27
N GLY A 167 8.30 2.13 11.26
CA GLY A 167 8.69 3.19 10.35
C GLY A 167 8.44 4.59 10.91
N ALA A 168 9.25 5.53 10.47
CA ALA A 168 9.04 6.95 10.67
C ALA A 168 8.55 7.56 9.35
N HIS A 169 7.66 8.55 9.44
CA HIS A 169 7.08 9.20 8.27
C HIS A 169 7.24 10.70 8.42
N PHE A 170 7.93 11.29 7.47
CA PHE A 170 8.12 12.73 7.35
C PHE A 170 7.37 13.21 6.13
N THR A 171 6.41 14.11 6.32
CA THR A 171 5.51 14.54 5.25
C THR A 171 5.53 16.06 5.10
N LYS A 172 5.30 16.52 3.86
CA LYS A 172 5.22 17.95 3.56
C LYS A 172 6.43 18.76 4.02
N ILE A 173 7.63 18.16 3.99
CA ILE A 173 8.88 18.89 4.22
C ILE A 173 9.03 19.91 3.09
N PRO A 174 9.10 21.22 3.36
CA PRO A 174 9.21 22.20 2.29
C PRO A 174 10.61 22.15 1.67
N LEU A 175 10.69 21.93 0.36
CA LEU A 175 11.91 22.12 -0.42
C LEU A 175 11.99 23.55 -0.97
N SER A 176 10.82 24.14 -1.25
CA SER A 176 10.66 25.53 -1.62
C SER A 176 9.21 25.97 -1.35
N GLU A 177 8.84 27.19 -1.75
CA GLU A 177 7.45 27.66 -1.63
C GLU A 177 6.46 26.76 -2.36
N LYS A 178 6.84 26.17 -3.51
CA LYS A 178 5.98 25.37 -4.38
C LYS A 178 6.17 23.87 -4.22
N TYR A 179 7.35 23.39 -3.80
CA TYR A 179 7.67 21.96 -3.77
C TYR A 179 7.76 21.43 -2.35
N PHE A 180 7.37 20.17 -2.21
CA PHE A 180 7.49 19.41 -0.95
C PHE A 180 8.19 18.08 -1.18
N PHE A 181 8.73 17.55 -0.10
CA PHE A 181 9.36 16.24 -0.02
C PHE A 181 8.72 15.41 1.09
N ASN A 182 8.51 14.15 0.83
CA ASN A 182 8.14 13.17 1.85
C ASN A 182 9.19 12.08 1.90
N ALA A 183 9.49 11.59 3.11
CA ALA A 183 10.37 10.46 3.34
C ALA A 183 9.77 9.50 4.37
N SER A 184 9.87 8.20 4.11
CA SER A 184 9.35 7.18 5.01
C SER A 184 10.33 6.02 5.14
N PRO A 185 11.40 6.18 5.96
CA PRO A 185 12.26 5.08 6.32
C PRO A 185 11.52 4.07 7.21
N GLN A 186 11.79 2.79 6.98
CA GLN A 186 11.27 1.70 7.78
C GLN A 186 12.24 0.53 7.85
N MET A 187 12.11 -0.25 8.91
CA MET A 187 12.71 -1.56 9.04
C MET A 187 11.62 -2.60 9.19
N PHE A 188 11.81 -3.77 8.60
CA PHE A 188 10.84 -4.84 8.72
C PHE A 188 11.47 -6.22 8.82
N TYR A 189 10.75 -7.09 9.50
CA TYR A 189 10.95 -8.51 9.56
C TYR A 189 9.87 -9.20 8.72
N LEU A 190 10.27 -10.16 7.92
CA LEU A 190 9.39 -10.99 7.12
C LEU A 190 9.68 -12.46 7.41
N LYS A 191 8.62 -13.23 7.70
CA LYS A 191 8.68 -14.69 7.78
C LYS A 191 7.72 -15.28 6.76
N MET A 192 8.23 -16.23 5.96
CA MET A 192 7.49 -16.97 4.94
C MET A 192 7.72 -18.47 5.16
N ASN A 193 6.76 -19.14 5.79
CA ASN A 193 6.92 -20.51 6.30
C ASN A 193 8.15 -20.61 7.24
N ASP A 194 9.18 -21.37 6.84
CA ASP A 194 10.39 -21.63 7.62
C ASP A 194 11.52 -20.64 7.34
N LYS A 195 11.40 -19.83 6.25
CA LYS A 195 12.41 -18.82 5.86
C LYS A 195 12.04 -17.48 6.42
N ASP A 196 13.03 -16.71 6.87
CA ASP A 196 12.82 -15.35 7.34
C ASP A 196 13.91 -14.36 6.91
N GLY A 197 13.72 -13.10 7.27
CA GLY A 197 14.72 -12.07 7.00
C GLY A 197 14.35 -10.70 7.55
N TYR A 198 15.39 -9.86 7.65
CA TYR A 198 15.33 -8.47 8.05
C TYR A 198 15.73 -7.56 6.88
N PHE A 199 14.99 -6.49 6.73
CA PHE A 199 15.12 -5.57 5.62
C PHE A 199 15.01 -4.13 6.10
N GLY A 200 15.72 -3.23 5.43
CA GLY A 200 15.52 -1.79 5.53
C GLY A 200 14.93 -1.27 4.24
N SER A 201 13.99 -0.34 4.32
CA SER A 201 13.40 0.28 3.14
C SER A 201 13.13 1.75 3.40
N SER A 202 13.11 2.56 2.36
CA SER A 202 12.62 3.93 2.44
C SER A 202 11.88 4.30 1.17
N SER A 203 10.75 4.99 1.34
CA SER A 203 10.06 5.62 0.23
C SER A 203 10.28 7.13 0.26
N PHE A 204 10.40 7.70 -0.92
CA PHE A 204 10.60 9.12 -1.14
C PHE A 204 9.58 9.62 -2.15
N VAL A 205 9.03 10.81 -1.92
CA VAL A 205 8.14 11.48 -2.88
C VAL A 205 8.48 12.95 -2.95
N ILE A 206 8.63 13.46 -4.17
CA ILE A 206 8.76 14.87 -4.47
C ILE A 206 7.53 15.30 -5.27
N GLY A 207 6.84 16.32 -4.79
CA GLY A 207 5.64 16.83 -5.45
C GLY A 207 5.54 18.34 -5.38
N ARG A 208 4.64 18.88 -6.20
CA ARG A 208 4.28 20.28 -6.20
C ARG A 208 2.93 20.46 -5.51
N LYS A 209 2.77 21.48 -4.67
CA LYS A 209 1.61 21.66 -3.78
C LYS A 209 0.27 21.82 -4.54
N ASP A 210 0.31 22.43 -5.71
CA ASP A 210 -0.82 22.78 -6.56
C ASP A 210 -0.94 21.90 -7.82
N PHE A 211 -0.22 20.77 -7.85
CA PHE A 211 -0.21 19.87 -8.99
C PHE A 211 -0.38 18.40 -8.53
N PRO A 212 -1.31 17.65 -9.12
CA PRO A 212 -1.67 16.31 -8.64
C PRO A 212 -0.66 15.22 -8.98
N VAL A 213 0.41 15.55 -9.72
CA VAL A 213 1.43 14.60 -10.13
C VAL A 213 2.70 14.79 -9.31
N SER A 214 3.28 13.68 -8.86
CA SER A 214 4.52 13.64 -8.10
C SER A 214 5.45 12.53 -8.62
N LEU A 215 6.74 12.65 -8.29
CA LEU A 215 7.74 11.60 -8.49
C LEU A 215 7.94 10.85 -7.20
N GLY A 216 7.92 9.53 -7.27
CA GLY A 216 8.15 8.65 -6.13
C GLY A 216 9.27 7.66 -6.40
N SER A 217 9.95 7.22 -5.34
CA SER A 217 10.94 6.15 -5.39
C SER A 217 10.86 5.33 -4.11
N ILE A 218 11.09 4.04 -4.24
CA ILE A 218 11.29 3.13 -3.12
C ILE A 218 12.68 2.53 -3.28
N ILE A 219 13.42 2.49 -2.19
CA ILE A 219 14.70 1.79 -2.10
C ILE A 219 14.59 0.81 -0.95
N SER A 220 14.88 -0.45 -1.19
CA SER A 220 14.89 -1.50 -0.18
C SER A 220 16.21 -2.26 -0.21
N LYS A 221 16.72 -2.57 0.98
CA LYS A 221 17.97 -3.32 1.19
C LYS A 221 17.69 -4.54 2.04
N LYS A 222 18.16 -5.68 1.59
CA LYS A 222 18.27 -6.89 2.41
C LYS A 222 19.39 -6.71 3.44
N ILE A 223 19.07 -6.87 4.72
CA ILE A 223 20.06 -6.83 5.81
C ILE A 223 20.60 -8.25 6.02
N VAL A 224 19.73 -9.17 6.37
CA VAL A 224 19.98 -10.59 6.45
C VAL A 224 18.71 -11.35 6.11
N SER A 225 18.78 -12.41 5.29
CA SER A 225 17.58 -13.15 4.92
C SER A 225 17.91 -14.49 4.30
N GLU A 226 17.12 -15.50 4.67
CA GLU A 226 17.04 -16.81 4.00
C GLU A 226 16.09 -16.78 2.79
N ILE A 227 15.28 -15.73 2.67
CA ILE A 227 14.38 -15.52 1.53
C ILE A 227 15.24 -15.05 0.36
N GLU A 228 15.12 -15.73 -0.77
CA GLU A 228 15.84 -15.39 -2.00
C GLU A 228 15.27 -14.12 -2.63
N VAL A 229 15.97 -13.02 -2.43
CA VAL A 229 15.67 -11.70 -3.01
C VAL A 229 16.96 -10.93 -3.24
N ASP A 230 16.94 -9.99 -4.15
CA ASP A 230 18.08 -9.13 -4.43
C ASP A 230 18.53 -8.32 -3.21
N ASN A 231 19.83 -8.04 -3.10
CA ASN A 231 20.39 -7.26 -2.01
C ASN A 231 19.86 -5.81 -2.00
N TRP A 232 19.66 -5.24 -3.17
CA TRP A 232 19.10 -3.91 -3.37
C TRP A 232 17.98 -3.97 -4.41
N ILE A 233 16.84 -3.40 -4.06
CA ILE A 233 15.70 -3.25 -4.96
C ILE A 233 15.28 -1.79 -4.92
N TRP A 234 15.04 -1.22 -6.07
CA TRP A 234 14.57 0.16 -6.18
C TRP A 234 13.60 0.32 -7.35
N ASN A 235 12.83 1.40 -7.28
CA ASN A 235 11.99 1.83 -8.39
C ASN A 235 11.95 3.36 -8.50
N LEU A 236 11.43 3.82 -9.63
CA LEU A 236 11.04 5.19 -9.88
C LEU A 236 9.61 5.19 -10.42
N SER A 237 8.76 6.04 -9.87
CA SER A 237 7.33 6.07 -10.19
C SER A 237 6.86 7.47 -10.49
N LEU A 238 5.99 7.61 -11.48
CA LEU A 238 5.16 8.78 -11.69
C LEU A 238 3.80 8.51 -11.03
N ILE A 239 3.37 9.40 -10.14
CA ILE A 239 2.19 9.19 -9.29
C ILE A 239 1.20 10.32 -9.52
N TYR A 240 -0.01 10.00 -9.94
CA TYR A 240 -1.16 10.90 -9.97
C TYR A 240 -2.02 10.66 -8.73
N SER A 241 -2.32 11.71 -7.97
CA SER A 241 -3.08 11.64 -6.72
C SER A 241 -4.37 12.46 -6.82
N PHE A 242 -5.46 11.91 -6.30
CA PHE A 242 -6.74 12.61 -6.20
C PHE A 242 -7.38 12.39 -4.83
N ASN A 243 -8.19 13.37 -4.39
CA ASN A 243 -8.93 13.29 -3.13
C ASN A 243 -10.26 14.04 -3.26
N ASN A 244 -11.35 13.31 -3.23
CA ASN A 244 -12.70 13.84 -3.27
C ASN A 244 -13.45 13.51 -1.98
N GLU A 245 -14.11 14.49 -1.41
CA GLU A 245 -14.96 14.34 -0.22
C GLU A 245 -16.42 14.55 -0.58
N PHE A 246 -17.28 13.70 -0.06
CA PHE A 246 -18.73 13.73 -0.28
C PHE A 246 -19.45 13.91 1.04
N VAL A 247 -20.33 14.89 1.11
CA VAL A 247 -21.17 15.13 2.28
C VAL A 247 -22.55 14.57 2.00
N LYS A 248 -23.08 13.72 2.91
CA LYS A 248 -24.45 13.24 2.80
C LYS A 248 -25.39 14.44 2.90
N ARG A 249 -26.10 14.76 1.83
CA ARG A 249 -27.17 15.75 1.86
C ARG A 249 -28.26 15.21 2.79
N SER A 250 -28.52 15.89 3.91
CA SER A 250 -29.77 15.65 4.67
C SER A 250 -30.91 16.10 3.75
N ASN A 251 -31.75 15.17 3.33
CA ASN A 251 -32.99 15.52 2.65
C ASN A 251 -33.86 16.29 3.68
N PRO A 252 -34.24 17.53 3.42
CA PRO A 252 -35.12 18.28 4.35
C PRO A 252 -36.61 17.92 4.12
N LEU A 253 -36.91 16.70 3.65
CA LEU A 253 -38.30 16.26 3.43
C LEU A 253 -38.49 14.87 4.05
N LEU A 254 -38.95 14.86 5.27
CA LEU A 254 -40.09 14.10 5.80
C LEU A 254 -40.36 14.59 7.22
#